data_155976fcd82c8934e8fae4db7621cec5
#
_entry.id   155976fcd82c8934e8fae4db7621cec5
#
_cell.length_a   1.000
_cell.length_b   1.000
_cell.length_c   1.000
_cell.angle_alpha   90.00
_cell.angle_beta   90.00
_cell.angle_gamma   90.00
#
_symmetry.space_group_name_H-M   'P 1'
#
loop_
_entity.id
_entity.type
_entity.pdbx_description
1 polymer ?
#
loop_
_entity_poly.entity_id
_entity_poly.type
_entity_poly.pdbx_seq_one_letter_code
_entity_poly.pdbx_strand_id
1 'polypeptide(L)'
;MATDLNDAGDVRDLAVGASVDEDLARSAVEPVEPLADGGWLVSARDTDAELRLVDCSPVVKILLQAPPAGPLAGHLAVPFGRAELFEDGFVVACTAPGEWLLLCPSDPREFLDRAAQVAPDHPAAVVDLTHGRTLLRLTGRNASKVLAGLTAIDLSDQSLPSGVVTSTAVAGVRAVVVRDDLFADEAGLTVDSPVADGDGPEVPSYLLCCDRSAGRHLYERLLEAGRSPGLAEEGYLPYRERRADI
;
A
#
# COMPACT_ATOMS: atom_id res chain seq x y z
N MET A 1 39.31 18.31 39.93
CA MET A 1 38.76 19.10 38.83
C MET A 1 38.05 18.12 37.91
N ALA A 2 36.74 17.98 38.13
CA ALA A 2 35.87 17.17 37.31
C ALA A 2 35.26 18.12 36.27
N THR A 3 35.26 17.75 35.02
CA THR A 3 34.59 18.49 33.97
C THR A 3 33.51 17.58 33.40
N ASP A 4 32.27 17.96 33.66
CA ASP A 4 31.07 17.37 33.12
C ASP A 4 31.05 17.49 31.60
N LEU A 5 30.76 16.36 30.93
CA LEU A 5 30.34 16.29 29.54
C LEU A 5 28.98 15.60 29.52
N ASN A 6 27.93 16.39 29.75
CA ASN A 6 26.57 16.00 29.47
C ASN A 6 26.00 17.05 28.52
N ASP A 7 26.11 16.81 27.21
CA ASP A 7 25.40 17.55 26.18
C ASP A 7 24.84 16.52 25.19
N ALA A 8 23.73 15.92 25.59
CA ALA A 8 22.87 15.16 24.70
C ALA A 8 21.97 16.18 23.99
N GLY A 9 22.47 16.74 22.88
CA GLY A 9 21.71 17.62 22.00
C GLY A 9 20.46 16.93 21.50
N ASP A 10 19.33 17.55 21.84
CA ASP A 10 17.97 17.19 21.42
C ASP A 10 17.91 17.17 19.88
N VAL A 11 17.69 15.99 19.31
CA VAL A 11 17.62 15.75 17.85
C VAL A 11 16.34 16.32 17.22
N ARG A 12 15.49 17.00 18.02
CA ARG A 12 14.20 17.53 17.57
C ARG A 12 14.25 18.89 16.88
N ASP A 13 15.39 19.55 16.81
CA ASP A 13 15.49 20.93 16.32
C ASP A 13 16.04 21.09 14.89
N LEU A 14 16.07 20.01 14.06
CA LEU A 14 16.67 20.06 12.72
C LEU A 14 15.68 20.06 11.55
N ALA A 15 14.40 20.37 11.74
CA ALA A 15 13.43 20.25 10.65
C ALA A 15 12.55 21.47 10.37
N VAL A 16 12.89 22.65 10.84
CA VAL A 16 12.13 23.87 10.49
C VAL A 16 13.01 24.78 9.64
N GLY A 17 12.97 24.59 8.32
CA GLY A 17 13.61 25.51 7.38
C GLY A 17 14.27 24.90 6.14
N ALA A 18 14.14 23.61 5.87
CA ALA A 18 14.56 23.07 4.58
C ALA A 18 13.56 23.54 3.50
N SER A 19 14.03 24.31 2.51
CA SER A 19 13.30 24.54 1.27
C SER A 19 12.88 23.17 0.73
N VAL A 20 11.56 22.96 0.56
CA VAL A 20 11.02 21.73 -0.05
C VAL A 20 11.70 21.61 -1.41
N ASP A 21 12.54 20.59 -1.57
CA ASP A 21 13.32 20.37 -2.77
C ASP A 21 12.36 20.24 -3.94
N GLU A 22 12.50 21.09 -4.97
CA GLU A 22 11.58 21.13 -6.12
C GLU A 22 11.60 19.84 -6.93
N ASP A 23 12.63 19.00 -6.71
CA ASP A 23 12.86 17.75 -7.42
C ASP A 23 12.20 16.52 -6.78
N LEU A 24 11.54 16.64 -5.60
CA LEU A 24 10.88 15.52 -4.95
C LEU A 24 9.61 15.09 -5.70
N ALA A 25 9.45 13.78 -5.87
CA ALA A 25 8.21 13.20 -6.36
C ALA A 25 7.07 13.48 -5.37
N ARG A 26 5.87 13.73 -5.91
CA ARG A 26 4.68 14.03 -5.12
C ARG A 26 3.56 13.08 -5.48
N SER A 27 2.79 12.64 -4.51
CA SER A 27 1.53 11.95 -4.73
C SER A 27 0.45 12.91 -5.29
N ALA A 28 -0.69 12.35 -5.68
CA ALA A 28 -1.89 13.13 -5.96
C ALA A 28 -2.55 13.65 -4.66
N VAL A 29 -2.23 13.04 -3.53
CA VAL A 29 -2.68 13.42 -2.19
C VAL A 29 -1.69 14.41 -1.59
N GLU A 30 -2.20 15.48 -0.99
CA GLU A 30 -1.37 16.45 -0.29
C GLU A 30 -0.89 15.85 1.04
N PRO A 31 0.43 15.80 1.31
CA PRO A 31 0.91 15.20 2.54
C PRO A 31 0.59 16.08 3.76
N VAL A 32 0.23 15.43 4.86
CA VAL A 32 0.07 16.05 6.18
C VAL A 32 1.36 15.87 6.95
N GLU A 33 1.89 16.99 7.52
CA GLU A 33 3.21 17.00 8.15
C GLU A 33 4.28 16.50 7.14
N PRO A 34 4.50 17.28 6.04
CA PRO A 34 5.29 16.80 4.91
C PRO A 34 6.75 16.58 5.29
N LEU A 35 7.30 15.45 4.86
CA LEU A 35 8.70 15.08 5.02
C LEU A 35 9.26 14.49 3.73
N ALA A 36 10.54 14.75 3.45
CA ALA A 36 11.24 14.15 2.32
C ALA A 36 11.73 12.74 2.71
N ASP A 37 11.33 11.72 1.95
CA ASP A 37 11.76 10.34 2.15
C ASP A 37 11.85 9.59 0.82
N GLY A 38 12.96 8.88 0.58
CA GLY A 38 13.17 8.05 -0.61
C GLY A 38 12.93 8.76 -1.95
N GLY A 39 13.18 10.07 -2.04
CA GLY A 39 12.91 10.88 -3.23
C GLY A 39 11.44 11.31 -3.38
N TRP A 40 10.61 11.11 -2.37
CA TRP A 40 9.22 11.54 -2.31
C TRP A 40 8.96 12.55 -1.20
N LEU A 41 7.95 13.39 -1.40
CA LEU A 41 7.35 14.18 -0.34
C LEU A 41 6.18 13.36 0.23
N VAL A 42 6.33 12.88 1.47
CA VAL A 42 5.38 11.97 2.13
C VAL A 42 4.77 12.60 3.37
N SER A 43 3.67 12.04 3.85
CA SER A 43 3.08 12.40 5.14
C SER A 43 3.81 11.69 6.28
N ALA A 44 4.14 12.42 7.34
CA ALA A 44 4.75 11.91 8.57
C ALA A 44 3.77 11.84 9.75
N ARG A 45 2.48 12.14 9.53
CA ARG A 45 1.47 12.12 10.60
C ARG A 45 1.33 10.71 11.18
N ASP A 46 1.49 10.60 12.50
CA ASP A 46 1.20 9.38 13.25
C ASP A 46 -0.22 9.42 13.83
N THR A 47 -0.82 8.24 14.08
CA THR A 47 -2.16 8.11 14.67
C THR A 47 -2.35 6.77 15.36
N ASP A 48 -3.03 6.78 16.52
CA ASP A 48 -3.45 5.58 17.26
C ASP A 48 -4.85 5.08 16.85
N ALA A 49 -5.43 5.63 15.77
CA ALA A 49 -6.78 5.25 15.35
C ALA A 49 -6.81 3.78 14.87
N GLU A 50 -7.87 3.05 15.24
CA GLU A 50 -8.09 1.68 14.78
C GLU A 50 -8.46 1.58 13.30
N LEU A 51 -8.98 2.66 12.71
CA LEU A 51 -9.34 2.76 11.30
C LEU A 51 -8.48 3.84 10.65
N ARG A 52 -7.67 3.46 9.68
CA ARG A 52 -6.62 4.29 9.11
C ARG A 52 -6.67 4.33 7.59
N LEU A 53 -6.30 5.48 7.03
CA LEU A 53 -6.10 5.67 5.59
C LEU A 53 -4.68 6.20 5.37
N VAL A 54 -3.91 5.46 4.59
CA VAL A 54 -2.52 5.77 4.23
C VAL A 54 -2.41 6.01 2.73
N ASP A 55 -1.69 7.05 2.32
CA ASP A 55 -1.24 7.20 0.94
C ASP A 55 0.07 6.43 0.73
N CYS A 56 -0.04 5.25 0.16
CA CYS A 56 1.07 4.36 -0.19
C CYS A 56 1.60 4.61 -1.62
N SER A 57 1.35 5.77 -2.23
CA SER A 57 1.81 6.07 -3.60
C SER A 57 3.33 6.00 -3.80
N PRO A 58 4.20 6.15 -2.78
CA PRO A 58 5.64 5.90 -2.93
C PRO A 58 6.02 4.44 -3.22
N VAL A 59 5.18 3.46 -2.86
CA VAL A 59 5.39 2.05 -3.20
C VAL A 59 5.53 1.89 -4.71
N VAL A 60 6.53 1.13 -5.17
CA VAL A 60 6.75 0.88 -6.60
C VAL A 60 5.63 0.01 -7.16
N LYS A 61 5.08 0.41 -8.30
CA LYS A 61 3.98 -0.27 -8.99
C LYS A 61 4.41 -0.67 -10.38
N ILE A 62 4.50 -1.98 -10.64
CA ILE A 62 4.87 -2.52 -11.94
C ILE A 62 3.70 -3.30 -12.54
N LEU A 63 3.39 -3.02 -13.79
CA LEU A 63 2.47 -3.84 -14.56
C LEU A 63 3.29 -4.82 -15.40
N LEU A 64 3.06 -6.12 -15.20
CA LEU A 64 3.56 -7.19 -16.05
C LEU A 64 2.45 -7.67 -16.98
N GLN A 65 2.77 -7.84 -18.27
CA GLN A 65 1.86 -8.43 -19.24
C GLN A 65 2.57 -9.53 -20.02
N ALA A 66 2.00 -10.73 -20.03
CA ALA A 66 2.52 -11.90 -20.74
C ALA A 66 1.35 -12.81 -21.17
N PRO A 67 1.57 -13.78 -22.05
CA PRO A 67 0.53 -14.74 -22.40
C PRO A 67 -0.03 -15.46 -21.16
N PRO A 68 -1.38 -15.54 -20.99
CA PRO A 68 -2.01 -16.04 -19.77
C PRO A 68 -1.76 -17.53 -19.49
N ALA A 69 -1.33 -18.30 -20.49
CA ALA A 69 -0.93 -19.70 -20.37
C ALA A 69 0.57 -19.91 -20.65
N GLY A 70 1.36 -18.81 -20.63
CA GLY A 70 2.81 -18.87 -20.88
C GLY A 70 3.63 -19.25 -19.67
N PRO A 71 4.96 -19.43 -19.84
CA PRO A 71 5.87 -19.84 -18.76
C PRO A 71 5.82 -18.91 -17.55
N LEU A 72 5.73 -17.58 -17.76
CA LEU A 72 5.65 -16.61 -16.68
C LEU A 72 4.38 -16.79 -15.84
N ALA A 73 3.23 -17.02 -16.47
CA ALA A 73 1.97 -17.28 -15.76
C ALA A 73 2.07 -18.54 -14.88
N GLY A 74 2.71 -19.59 -15.39
CA GLY A 74 2.97 -20.82 -14.61
C GLY A 74 3.95 -20.61 -13.47
N HIS A 75 4.93 -19.72 -13.64
CA HIS A 75 5.91 -19.39 -12.60
C HIS A 75 5.31 -18.54 -11.47
N LEU A 76 4.56 -17.51 -11.83
CA LEU A 76 3.88 -16.66 -10.85
C LEU A 76 2.78 -17.43 -10.10
N ALA A 77 2.10 -18.35 -10.79
CA ALA A 77 1.02 -19.18 -10.26
C ALA A 77 -0.12 -18.41 -9.55
N VAL A 78 -0.25 -17.11 -9.85
CA VAL A 78 -1.30 -16.24 -9.31
C VAL A 78 -2.46 -16.16 -10.30
N PRO A 79 -3.61 -16.80 -10.01
CA PRO A 79 -4.74 -16.82 -10.92
C PRO A 79 -5.46 -15.47 -10.99
N PHE A 80 -6.22 -15.26 -12.08
CA PHE A 80 -7.04 -14.07 -12.23
C PHE A 80 -7.99 -13.85 -11.04
N GLY A 81 -8.02 -12.62 -10.53
CA GLY A 81 -8.82 -12.24 -9.38
C GLY A 81 -8.21 -12.60 -8.02
N ARG A 82 -6.92 -13.00 -8.02
CA ARG A 82 -6.18 -13.30 -6.81
C ARG A 82 -4.92 -12.45 -6.69
N ALA A 83 -4.49 -12.26 -5.43
CA ALA A 83 -3.20 -11.71 -5.07
C ALA A 83 -2.49 -12.66 -4.12
N GLU A 84 -1.18 -12.74 -4.26
CA GLU A 84 -0.28 -13.54 -3.42
C GLU A 84 0.86 -12.65 -2.92
N LEU A 85 1.32 -12.94 -1.70
CA LEU A 85 2.54 -12.35 -1.15
C LEU A 85 3.72 -13.22 -1.52
N PHE A 86 4.74 -12.61 -2.10
CA PHE A 86 6.01 -13.25 -2.42
C PHE A 86 7.03 -13.00 -1.30
N GLU A 87 8.04 -13.90 -1.19
CA GLU A 87 9.07 -13.87 -0.13
C GLU A 87 9.79 -12.52 0.01
N ASP A 88 9.89 -11.77 -1.08
CA ASP A 88 10.49 -10.43 -1.09
C ASP A 88 9.54 -9.32 -0.54
N GLY A 89 8.38 -9.70 0.01
CA GLY A 89 7.35 -8.78 0.48
C GLY A 89 6.56 -8.11 -0.65
N PHE A 90 6.67 -8.60 -1.89
CA PHE A 90 5.92 -8.08 -3.03
C PHE A 90 4.52 -8.69 -3.06
N VAL A 91 3.53 -7.85 -3.26
CA VAL A 91 2.18 -8.29 -3.58
C VAL A 91 2.06 -8.42 -5.09
N VAL A 92 1.75 -9.61 -5.59
CA VAL A 92 1.48 -9.87 -7.01
C VAL A 92 -0.02 -10.10 -7.17
N ALA A 93 -0.71 -9.17 -7.83
CA ALA A 93 -2.15 -9.19 -8.03
C ALA A 93 -2.49 -9.44 -9.51
N CYS A 94 -3.16 -10.54 -9.85
CA CYS A 94 -3.60 -10.83 -11.21
C CYS A 94 -4.90 -10.08 -11.51
N THR A 95 -4.79 -8.96 -12.23
CA THR A 95 -5.88 -8.02 -12.52
C THR A 95 -6.69 -8.38 -13.77
N ALA A 96 -6.06 -9.11 -14.70
CA ALA A 96 -6.69 -9.71 -15.88
C ALA A 96 -5.91 -10.96 -16.31
N PRO A 97 -6.48 -11.85 -17.14
CA PRO A 97 -5.72 -12.97 -17.69
C PRO A 97 -4.45 -12.50 -18.42
N GLY A 98 -3.28 -12.89 -17.91
CA GLY A 98 -1.98 -12.47 -18.45
C GLY A 98 -1.53 -11.06 -18.03
N GLU A 99 -2.17 -10.48 -17.02
CA GLU A 99 -1.82 -9.17 -16.50
C GLU A 99 -1.69 -9.23 -14.97
N TRP A 100 -0.52 -8.82 -14.47
CA TRP A 100 -0.23 -8.79 -13.03
C TRP A 100 0.25 -7.40 -12.61
N LEU A 101 -0.38 -6.86 -11.59
CA LEU A 101 0.07 -5.65 -10.88
C LEU A 101 0.96 -6.10 -9.71
N LEU A 102 2.21 -5.67 -9.73
CA LEU A 102 3.16 -5.86 -8.65
C LEU A 102 3.19 -4.59 -7.79
N LEU A 103 3.08 -4.76 -6.49
CA LEU A 103 3.27 -3.71 -5.49
C LEU A 103 4.52 -4.05 -4.71
N CYS A 104 5.59 -3.29 -4.93
CA CYS A 104 6.93 -3.60 -4.47
C CYS A 104 7.37 -2.57 -3.41
N PRO A 105 7.54 -2.94 -2.13
CA PRO A 105 8.03 -2.04 -1.10
C PRO A 105 9.52 -1.70 -1.29
N SER A 106 10.26 -2.51 -2.04
CA SER A 106 11.67 -2.38 -2.36
C SER A 106 11.93 -2.42 -3.88
N ASP A 107 13.21 -2.39 -4.29
CA ASP A 107 13.60 -2.42 -5.70
C ASP A 107 13.17 -3.74 -6.37
N PRO A 108 12.37 -3.70 -7.45
CA PRO A 108 11.85 -4.90 -8.10
C PRO A 108 12.84 -5.58 -9.06
N ARG A 109 14.06 -5.07 -9.25
CA ARG A 109 14.99 -5.55 -10.30
C ARG A 109 15.25 -7.04 -10.23
N GLU A 110 15.59 -7.56 -9.06
CA GLU A 110 15.89 -8.98 -8.90
C GLU A 110 14.69 -9.87 -9.25
N PHE A 111 13.50 -9.47 -8.84
CA PHE A 111 12.26 -10.15 -9.20
C PHE A 111 12.03 -10.12 -10.71
N LEU A 112 12.22 -8.96 -11.36
CA LEU A 112 12.04 -8.82 -12.80
C LEU A 112 13.07 -9.61 -13.60
N ASP A 113 14.32 -9.68 -13.13
CA ASP A 113 15.38 -10.48 -13.74
C ASP A 113 15.04 -11.97 -13.66
N ARG A 114 14.55 -12.47 -12.53
CA ARG A 114 14.06 -13.85 -12.38
C ARG A 114 12.89 -14.12 -13.32
N ALA A 115 11.92 -13.21 -13.40
CA ALA A 115 10.78 -13.33 -14.31
C ALA A 115 11.22 -13.40 -15.79
N ALA A 116 12.20 -12.60 -16.19
CA ALA A 116 12.76 -12.64 -17.57
C ALA A 116 13.48 -13.96 -17.88
N GLN A 117 14.18 -14.55 -16.91
CA GLN A 117 14.87 -15.84 -17.08
C GLN A 117 13.91 -17.01 -17.27
N VAL A 118 12.72 -16.95 -16.71
CA VAL A 118 11.69 -18.00 -16.81
C VAL A 118 11.10 -18.08 -18.23
N ALA A 119 11.03 -16.97 -18.94
CA ALA A 119 10.40 -16.90 -20.25
C ALA A 119 11.28 -16.16 -21.28
N PRO A 120 12.51 -16.62 -21.58
CA PRO A 120 13.45 -15.90 -22.43
C PRO A 120 12.93 -15.69 -23.87
N ASP A 121 12.17 -16.65 -24.40
CA ASP A 121 11.59 -16.58 -25.74
C ASP A 121 10.23 -15.88 -25.79
N HIS A 122 9.65 -15.54 -24.65
CA HIS A 122 8.34 -14.90 -24.52
C HIS A 122 8.43 -13.79 -23.46
N PRO A 123 9.18 -12.72 -23.73
CA PRO A 123 9.40 -11.66 -22.78
C PRO A 123 8.08 -11.01 -22.37
N ALA A 124 7.94 -10.74 -21.08
CA ALA A 124 6.84 -9.95 -20.57
C ALA A 124 7.02 -8.47 -20.95
N ALA A 125 5.91 -7.78 -21.22
CA ALA A 125 5.94 -6.33 -21.20
C ALA A 125 5.96 -5.87 -19.74
N VAL A 126 6.91 -4.99 -19.41
CA VAL A 126 7.10 -4.43 -18.06
C VAL A 126 6.85 -2.93 -18.15
N VAL A 127 5.86 -2.44 -17.39
CA VAL A 127 5.50 -1.02 -17.39
C VAL A 127 5.57 -0.50 -15.95
N ASP A 128 6.42 0.49 -15.72
CA ASP A 128 6.45 1.21 -14.44
C ASP A 128 5.26 2.18 -14.36
N LEU A 129 4.38 1.93 -13.41
CA LEU A 129 3.19 2.73 -13.11
C LEU A 129 3.35 3.56 -11.83
N THR A 130 4.53 3.58 -11.21
CA THR A 130 4.75 4.20 -9.89
C THR A 130 4.26 5.64 -9.85
N HIS A 131 4.63 6.45 -10.83
CA HIS A 131 4.21 7.85 -10.90
C HIS A 131 2.85 8.06 -11.60
N GLY A 132 2.33 7.05 -12.27
CA GLY A 132 1.05 7.09 -13.00
C GLY A 132 -0.15 6.65 -12.17
N ARG A 133 0.07 6.02 -11.02
CA ARG A 133 -0.97 5.45 -10.16
C ARG A 133 -0.88 5.96 -8.73
N THR A 134 -2.03 6.23 -8.14
CA THR A 134 -2.20 6.41 -6.69
C THR A 134 -2.48 5.05 -6.08
N LEU A 135 -1.84 4.76 -4.94
CA LEU A 135 -2.09 3.58 -4.12
C LEU A 135 -2.49 4.04 -2.73
N LEU A 136 -3.70 3.68 -2.31
CA LEU A 136 -4.21 3.99 -0.97
C LEU A 136 -4.38 2.68 -0.19
N ARG A 137 -4.09 2.70 1.11
CA ARG A 137 -4.38 1.60 2.02
C ARG A 137 -5.43 2.05 3.03
N LEU A 138 -6.52 1.31 3.12
CA LEU A 138 -7.56 1.47 4.13
C LEU A 138 -7.55 0.25 5.03
N THR A 139 -7.26 0.43 6.33
CA THR A 139 -7.09 -0.65 7.29
C THR A 139 -7.92 -0.41 8.53
N GLY A 140 -8.54 -1.45 9.08
CA GLY A 140 -9.31 -1.39 10.33
C GLY A 140 -10.62 -2.15 10.26
N ARG A 141 -11.16 -2.53 11.43
CA ARG A 141 -12.39 -3.36 11.56
C ARG A 141 -13.62 -2.79 10.85
N ASN A 142 -13.67 -1.48 10.62
CA ASN A 142 -14.77 -0.81 9.93
C ASN A 142 -14.44 -0.46 8.47
N ALA A 143 -13.31 -0.90 7.91
CA ALA A 143 -12.88 -0.56 6.55
C ALA A 143 -13.90 -0.99 5.49
N SER A 144 -14.45 -2.20 5.60
CA SER A 144 -15.52 -2.68 4.69
C SER A 144 -16.78 -1.81 4.74
N LYS A 145 -17.14 -1.27 5.91
CA LYS A 145 -18.30 -0.37 6.06
C LYS A 145 -18.07 0.98 5.37
N VAL A 146 -16.84 1.51 5.43
CA VAL A 146 -16.49 2.73 4.68
C VAL A 146 -16.64 2.50 3.19
N LEU A 147 -16.13 1.37 2.69
CA LEU A 147 -16.21 1.03 1.27
C LEU A 147 -17.64 0.74 0.81
N ALA A 148 -18.48 0.11 1.64
CA ALA A 148 -19.87 -0.20 1.31
C ALA A 148 -20.70 1.03 0.91
N GLY A 149 -20.37 2.21 1.42
CA GLY A 149 -21.00 3.48 1.03
C GLY A 149 -20.48 4.07 -0.29
N LEU A 150 -19.39 3.52 -0.84
CA LEU A 150 -18.68 4.11 -1.98
C LEU A 150 -18.65 3.21 -3.23
N THR A 151 -19.07 1.96 -3.11
CA THR A 151 -19.10 1.00 -4.23
C THR A 151 -20.40 0.23 -4.28
N ALA A 152 -20.76 -0.26 -5.46
CA ALA A 152 -21.96 -1.06 -5.68
C ALA A 152 -21.74 -2.56 -5.41
N ILE A 153 -20.48 -3.00 -5.26
CA ILE A 153 -20.17 -4.40 -4.96
C ILE A 153 -20.01 -4.60 -3.45
N ASP A 154 -20.30 -5.81 -3.00
CA ASP A 154 -20.06 -6.20 -1.62
C ASP A 154 -18.58 -6.51 -1.41
N LEU A 155 -17.92 -5.71 -0.56
CA LEU A 155 -16.52 -5.85 -0.17
C LEU A 155 -16.38 -6.38 1.27
N SER A 156 -17.42 -7.02 1.81
CA SER A 156 -17.34 -7.68 3.11
C SER A 156 -16.41 -8.90 3.08
N ASP A 157 -16.00 -9.36 4.25
CA ASP A 157 -15.10 -10.51 4.42
C ASP A 157 -15.64 -11.79 3.75
N GLN A 158 -16.97 -11.92 3.73
CA GLN A 158 -17.65 -13.07 3.11
C GLN A 158 -17.57 -13.03 1.58
N SER A 159 -17.68 -11.85 0.98
CA SER A 159 -17.75 -11.66 -0.49
C SER A 159 -16.37 -11.40 -1.08
N LEU A 160 -15.47 -10.77 -0.32
CA LEU A 160 -14.10 -10.47 -0.71
C LEU A 160 -13.13 -10.93 0.39
N PRO A 161 -12.83 -12.21 0.49
CA PRO A 161 -11.84 -12.72 1.44
C PRO A 161 -10.43 -12.24 1.10
N SER A 162 -9.49 -12.36 2.06
CA SER A 162 -8.09 -12.01 1.86
C SER A 162 -7.49 -12.67 0.63
N GLY A 163 -6.63 -11.96 -0.08
CA GLY A 163 -6.04 -12.40 -1.35
C GLY A 163 -6.96 -12.28 -2.57
N VAL A 164 -8.17 -11.72 -2.44
CA VAL A 164 -9.04 -11.46 -3.61
C VAL A 164 -8.74 -10.10 -4.22
N VAL A 165 -8.71 -10.06 -5.55
CA VAL A 165 -8.54 -8.87 -6.37
C VAL A 165 -9.80 -8.61 -7.18
N THR A 166 -10.27 -7.39 -7.21
CA THR A 166 -11.38 -6.97 -8.07
C THR A 166 -11.13 -5.59 -8.67
N SER A 167 -11.69 -5.36 -9.85
CA SER A 167 -11.72 -4.02 -10.47
C SER A 167 -13.14 -3.49 -10.42
N THR A 168 -13.32 -2.37 -9.73
CA THR A 168 -14.65 -1.77 -9.55
C THR A 168 -14.58 -0.25 -9.52
N ALA A 169 -15.74 0.41 -9.49
CA ALA A 169 -15.82 1.82 -9.20
C ALA A 169 -15.98 2.04 -7.69
N VAL A 170 -15.06 2.80 -7.08
CA VAL A 170 -15.13 3.26 -5.69
C VAL A 170 -15.26 4.78 -5.72
N ALA A 171 -16.34 5.32 -5.16
CA ALA A 171 -16.66 6.76 -5.23
C ALA A 171 -16.71 7.30 -6.69
N GLY A 172 -17.11 6.48 -7.65
CA GLY A 172 -17.10 6.82 -9.08
C GLY A 172 -15.73 6.71 -9.77
N VAL A 173 -14.65 6.38 -9.05
CA VAL A 173 -13.31 6.19 -9.58
C VAL A 173 -13.05 4.72 -9.86
N ARG A 174 -12.60 4.40 -11.09
CA ARG A 174 -12.16 3.04 -11.40
C ARG A 174 -10.90 2.70 -10.60
N ALA A 175 -10.98 1.67 -9.77
CA ALA A 175 -9.89 1.20 -8.94
C ALA A 175 -9.73 -0.32 -9.01
N VAL A 176 -8.49 -0.79 -8.94
CA VAL A 176 -8.16 -2.15 -8.55
C VAL A 176 -8.17 -2.18 -7.03
N VAL A 177 -8.99 -3.06 -6.46
CA VAL A 177 -9.10 -3.28 -5.03
C VAL A 177 -8.52 -4.65 -4.71
N VAL A 178 -7.52 -4.68 -3.83
CA VAL A 178 -6.91 -5.91 -3.31
C VAL A 178 -7.26 -6.00 -1.84
N ARG A 179 -7.84 -7.11 -1.42
CA ARG A 179 -7.98 -7.44 -0.01
C ARG A 179 -6.68 -8.08 0.46
N ASP A 180 -5.98 -7.47 1.42
CA ASP A 180 -4.68 -7.93 1.88
C ASP A 180 -4.56 -7.96 3.40
N ASP A 181 -5.44 -8.69 4.05
CA ASP A 181 -5.43 -8.89 5.51
C ASP A 181 -4.16 -9.60 6.00
N LEU A 182 -3.46 -10.29 5.09
CA LEU A 182 -2.18 -10.96 5.34
C LEU A 182 -1.08 -10.05 5.90
N PHE A 183 -1.24 -8.73 5.76
CA PHE A 183 -0.32 -7.72 6.28
C PHE A 183 -0.85 -6.93 7.47
N ALA A 184 -2.04 -7.24 7.96
CA ALA A 184 -2.63 -6.49 9.07
C ALA A 184 -1.86 -6.71 10.37
N ASP A 185 -1.30 -7.90 10.57
CA ASP A 185 -0.44 -8.21 11.72
C ASP A 185 0.92 -7.49 11.59
N GLU A 186 1.43 -7.35 10.38
CA GLU A 186 2.65 -6.62 10.07
C GLU A 186 2.48 -5.09 10.11
N ALA A 187 1.25 -4.59 10.05
CA ALA A 187 0.96 -3.16 10.11
C ALA A 187 0.94 -2.60 11.56
N GLY A 188 1.34 -3.38 12.57
CA GLY A 188 1.42 -2.94 13.96
C GLY A 188 0.07 -2.60 14.59
N LEU A 189 -1.03 -3.18 14.07
CA LEU A 189 -2.38 -2.96 14.61
C LEU A 189 -2.72 -3.86 15.80
N THR A 190 -1.83 -4.78 16.17
CA THR A 190 -1.94 -5.56 17.41
C THR A 190 -1.23 -4.84 18.54
N VAL A 191 -1.78 -3.72 18.99
CA VAL A 191 -1.43 -3.16 20.28
C VAL A 191 -2.07 -4.06 21.36
N ASP A 192 -1.24 -4.75 22.15
CA ASP A 192 -1.61 -5.52 23.34
C ASP A 192 -2.60 -6.70 23.16
N SER A 193 -2.36 -7.57 22.18
CA SER A 193 -2.85 -8.94 22.30
C SER A 193 -1.68 -9.89 22.41
N PRO A 194 -1.53 -10.62 23.52
CA PRO A 194 -0.58 -11.72 23.62
C PRO A 194 -1.18 -12.92 22.86
N VAL A 195 -1.22 -12.84 21.51
CA VAL A 195 -1.64 -13.98 20.68
C VAL A 195 -0.41 -14.59 20.08
N ALA A 196 0.21 -15.45 20.87
CA ALA A 196 1.33 -16.29 20.45
C ALA A 196 0.93 -17.49 19.57
N ASP A 197 -0.29 -17.56 19.06
CA ASP A 197 -0.79 -18.74 18.33
C ASP A 197 -1.76 -18.37 17.20
N GLY A 198 -1.38 -17.47 16.26
CA GLY A 198 -2.01 -17.42 14.92
C GLY A 198 -3.55 -17.24 14.80
N ASP A 199 -4.26 -17.03 15.89
CA ASP A 199 -5.73 -17.09 15.99
C ASP A 199 -6.34 -15.73 16.39
N GLY A 200 -5.60 -14.63 16.21
CA GLY A 200 -6.11 -13.27 16.37
C GLY A 200 -7.08 -12.90 15.22
N PRO A 201 -8.12 -12.08 15.48
CA PRO A 201 -9.01 -11.64 14.42
C PRO A 201 -8.21 -10.83 13.38
N GLU A 202 -8.13 -11.33 12.16
CA GLU A 202 -7.55 -10.60 11.03
C GLU A 202 -8.18 -9.20 10.93
N VAL A 203 -7.35 -8.17 10.84
CA VAL A 203 -7.83 -6.79 10.68
C VAL A 203 -8.03 -6.52 9.19
N PRO A 204 -9.26 -6.21 8.76
CA PRO A 204 -9.54 -5.93 7.34
C PRO A 204 -8.63 -4.86 6.77
N SER A 205 -7.95 -5.16 5.67
CA SER A 205 -7.07 -4.25 4.96
C SER A 205 -7.34 -4.29 3.45
N TYR A 206 -7.40 -3.11 2.84
CA TYR A 206 -7.68 -2.94 1.41
C TYR A 206 -6.66 -2.02 0.77
N LEU A 207 -6.02 -2.49 -0.29
CA LEU A 207 -5.26 -1.66 -1.21
C LEU A 207 -6.16 -1.20 -2.36
N LEU A 208 -6.19 0.10 -2.61
CA LEU A 208 -6.97 0.71 -3.69
C LEU A 208 -5.99 1.39 -4.64
N CYS A 209 -5.85 0.85 -5.85
CA CYS A 209 -4.98 1.39 -6.89
C CYS A 209 -5.82 2.02 -8.00
N CYS A 210 -5.67 3.31 -8.24
CA CYS A 210 -6.38 4.05 -9.29
C CYS A 210 -5.44 4.95 -10.12
N ASP A 211 -5.96 5.56 -11.17
CA ASP A 211 -5.21 6.57 -11.92
C ASP A 211 -4.85 7.74 -11.01
N ARG A 212 -3.61 8.23 -11.15
CA ARG A 212 -3.10 9.36 -10.35
C ARG A 212 -4.03 10.57 -10.39
N SER A 213 -4.58 10.87 -11.55
CA SER A 213 -5.49 12.02 -11.74
C SER A 213 -6.77 11.96 -10.90
N ALA A 214 -7.18 10.76 -10.49
CA ALA A 214 -8.35 10.54 -9.64
C ALA A 214 -8.01 10.29 -8.16
N GLY A 215 -6.72 10.16 -7.82
CA GLY A 215 -6.24 9.76 -6.50
C GLY A 215 -6.70 10.67 -5.39
N ARG A 216 -6.56 12.00 -5.57
CA ARG A 216 -7.01 12.98 -4.60
C ARG A 216 -8.52 12.88 -4.32
N HIS A 217 -9.33 12.79 -5.38
CA HIS A 217 -10.78 12.64 -5.24
C HIS A 217 -11.13 11.37 -4.45
N LEU A 218 -10.53 10.23 -4.79
CA LEU A 218 -10.77 8.97 -4.09
C LEU A 218 -10.39 9.07 -2.61
N TYR A 219 -9.25 9.67 -2.30
CA TYR A 219 -8.78 9.89 -0.94
C TYR A 219 -9.75 10.73 -0.11
N GLU A 220 -10.16 11.89 -0.64
CA GLU A 220 -11.11 12.79 0.02
C GLU A 220 -12.48 12.12 0.28
N ARG A 221 -12.96 11.30 -0.68
CA ARG A 221 -14.21 10.55 -0.55
C ARG A 221 -14.13 9.44 0.50
N LEU A 222 -12.99 8.76 0.62
CA LEU A 222 -12.75 7.77 1.68
C LEU A 222 -12.76 8.45 3.05
N LEU A 223 -12.07 9.57 3.21
CA LEU A 223 -12.08 10.35 4.46
C LEU A 223 -13.47 10.81 4.84
N GLU A 224 -14.25 11.32 3.89
CA GLU A 224 -15.61 11.76 4.15
C GLU A 224 -16.50 10.61 4.63
N ALA A 225 -16.49 9.47 3.94
CA ALA A 225 -17.27 8.29 4.30
C ALA A 225 -16.81 7.68 5.64
N GLY A 226 -15.51 7.81 5.94
CA GLY A 226 -14.89 7.28 7.15
C GLY A 226 -15.05 8.15 8.40
N ARG A 227 -15.58 9.38 8.30
CA ARG A 227 -15.70 10.29 9.47
C ARG A 227 -16.49 9.70 10.64
N SER A 228 -17.65 9.11 10.35
CA SER A 228 -18.51 8.56 11.41
C SER A 228 -17.90 7.33 12.08
N PRO A 229 -17.28 6.37 11.36
CA PRO A 229 -16.59 5.25 11.98
C PRO A 229 -15.21 5.59 12.56
N GLY A 230 -14.77 6.84 12.53
CA GLY A 230 -13.52 7.27 13.18
C GLY A 230 -12.27 7.06 12.34
N LEU A 231 -12.37 7.16 11.01
CA LEU A 231 -11.22 7.10 10.11
C LEU A 231 -10.26 8.27 10.35
N ALA A 232 -9.00 7.95 10.59
CA ALA A 232 -7.91 8.91 10.65
C ALA A 232 -6.93 8.76 9.48
N GLU A 233 -6.32 9.87 9.11
CA GLU A 233 -5.20 9.89 8.18
C GLU A 233 -3.94 9.46 8.90
N GLU A 234 -3.23 8.49 8.31
CA GLU A 234 -1.90 8.08 8.75
C GLU A 234 -0.87 8.40 7.70
N GLY A 235 0.32 8.79 8.14
CA GLY A 235 1.45 9.07 7.25
C GLY A 235 2.06 7.78 6.68
N TYR A 236 2.68 7.92 5.51
CA TYR A 236 3.43 6.83 4.88
C TYR A 236 4.66 6.43 5.70
N LEU A 237 5.33 7.39 6.36
CA LEU A 237 6.53 7.13 7.16
C LEU A 237 6.23 6.24 8.37
N PRO A 238 5.30 6.56 9.27
CA PRO A 238 4.96 5.67 10.38
C PRO A 238 4.49 4.29 9.92
N TYR A 239 3.72 4.24 8.84
CA TYR A 239 3.30 2.98 8.24
C TYR A 239 4.50 2.13 7.77
N ARG A 240 5.47 2.74 7.06
CA ARG A 240 6.67 2.05 6.57
C ARG A 240 7.59 1.61 7.71
N GLU A 241 7.76 2.43 8.73
CA GLU A 241 8.60 2.12 9.89
C GLU A 241 8.05 0.92 10.66
N ARG A 242 6.75 0.88 10.92
CA ARG A 242 6.11 -0.29 11.56
C ARG A 242 6.31 -1.59 10.77
N ARG A 243 6.40 -1.53 9.44
CA ARG A 243 6.70 -2.71 8.62
C ARG A 243 8.16 -3.14 8.65
N ALA A 244 9.09 -2.24 8.92
CA ALA A 244 10.52 -2.54 8.94
C ALA A 244 10.98 -3.20 10.26
N ASP A 245 10.19 -3.08 11.33
CA ASP A 245 10.49 -3.59 12.67
C ASP A 245 10.03 -5.05 12.86
N ILE A 246 9.48 -5.70 11.81
CA ILE A 246 9.03 -7.09 11.77
C ILE A 246 9.98 -7.95 10.93
#